data_8ac82a088192b9f42b988d83572a53ad
#
_entry.id   8ac82a088192b9f42b988d83572a53ad
#
_cell.length_a   1.000
_cell.length_b   1.000
_cell.length_c   1.000
_cell.angle_alpha   90.00
_cell.angle_beta   90.00
_cell.angle_gamma   90.00
#
_symmetry.space_group_name_H-M   'P 1'
#
loop_
_entity.id
_entity.type
_entity.pdbx_description
1 polymer ?
#
loop_
_entity_poly.entity_id
_entity_poly.type
_entity_poly.pdbx_seq_one_letter_code
_entity_poly.pdbx_strand_id
1 'polypeptide(L)'
;MVTEFAKEMIKNADSCGAQDIYVIPRQDNYELYMRVGQERRLIDLYRPDFMASLIGHFKFVAGMMVGEKRRSQLGSCDYDCGDGQRVSLRLSTVGDYRGLESLVIRILH
;
A
#
# COMPACT_ATOMS: atom_id res chain seq x y z
N MET A 1 11.06 -10.92 1.82
CA MET A 1 10.39 -10.40 3.01
C MET A 1 9.50 -9.24 2.59
N VAL A 2 8.96 -8.51 3.54
CA VAL A 2 7.99 -7.45 3.21
C VAL A 2 8.60 -6.31 2.39
N THR A 3 9.86 -5.95 2.65
CA THR A 3 10.51 -4.87 1.91
C THR A 3 10.64 -5.21 0.42
N GLU A 4 11.09 -6.41 0.11
CA GLU A 4 11.22 -6.85 -1.29
C GLU A 4 9.85 -6.92 -1.97
N PHE A 5 8.85 -7.41 -1.25
CA PHE A 5 7.49 -7.46 -1.76
C PHE A 5 6.99 -6.05 -2.09
N ALA A 6 7.19 -5.11 -1.17
CA ALA A 6 6.77 -3.73 -1.36
C ALA A 6 7.43 -3.09 -2.59
N LYS A 7 8.74 -3.27 -2.73
CA LYS A 7 9.48 -2.74 -3.89
C LYS A 7 8.96 -3.31 -5.20
N GLU A 8 8.76 -4.62 -5.25
CA GLU A 8 8.27 -5.29 -6.44
C GLU A 8 6.85 -4.84 -6.79
N MET A 9 6.01 -4.68 -5.78
CA MET A 9 4.63 -4.20 -5.97
C MET A 9 4.61 -2.81 -6.60
N ILE A 10 5.43 -1.89 -6.09
CA ILE A 10 5.48 -0.53 -6.62
C ILE A 10 6.08 -0.52 -8.03
N LYS A 11 7.15 -1.30 -8.27
CA LYS A 11 7.72 -1.41 -9.62
C LYS A 11 6.70 -1.90 -10.63
N ASN A 12 5.96 -2.96 -10.29
CA ASN A 12 4.97 -3.54 -11.18
C ASN A 12 3.84 -2.56 -11.45
N ALA A 13 3.36 -1.89 -10.40
CA ALA A 13 2.31 -0.89 -10.54
C ALA A 13 2.75 0.26 -11.45
N ASP A 14 3.96 0.76 -11.25
CA ASP A 14 4.50 1.85 -12.05
C ASP A 14 4.66 1.44 -13.52
N SER A 15 5.21 0.25 -13.77
CA SER A 15 5.46 -0.20 -15.14
C SER A 15 4.19 -0.55 -15.91
N CYS A 16 3.12 -0.96 -15.25
CA CYS A 16 1.85 -1.23 -15.93
C CYS A 16 0.92 -0.02 -16.00
N GLY A 17 1.37 1.13 -15.50
CA GLY A 17 0.60 2.36 -15.54
C GLY A 17 -0.53 2.42 -14.53
N ALA A 18 -0.45 1.63 -13.45
CA ALA A 18 -1.45 1.68 -12.39
C ALA A 18 -1.46 3.06 -11.74
N GLN A 19 -2.64 3.53 -11.42
CA GLN A 19 -2.83 4.83 -10.76
C GLN A 19 -2.93 4.67 -9.26
N ASP A 20 -3.55 3.59 -8.79
CA ASP A 20 -3.76 3.35 -7.36
C ASP A 20 -3.55 1.88 -7.03
N ILE A 21 -3.13 1.65 -5.78
CA ILE A 21 -3.07 0.33 -5.17
C ILE A 21 -3.96 0.39 -3.93
N TYR A 22 -4.82 -0.62 -3.76
CA TYR A 22 -5.72 -0.71 -2.61
C TYR A 22 -5.40 -1.96 -1.82
N VAL A 23 -5.20 -1.81 -0.52
CA VAL A 23 -4.97 -2.91 0.42
C VAL A 23 -6.15 -2.89 1.37
N ILE A 24 -7.10 -3.82 1.20
CA ILE A 24 -8.41 -3.76 1.84
C ILE A 24 -8.61 -4.97 2.75
N PRO A 25 -8.85 -4.76 4.05
CA PRO A 25 -9.15 -5.87 4.95
C PRO A 25 -10.56 -6.39 4.71
N ARG A 26 -10.68 -7.71 4.69
CA ARG A 26 -11.97 -8.40 4.67
C ARG A 26 -12.12 -9.18 5.97
N GLN A 27 -13.04 -10.14 6.00
CA GLN A 27 -13.32 -10.86 7.24
C GLN A 27 -12.13 -11.72 7.67
N ASP A 28 -11.56 -12.50 6.76
CA ASP A 28 -10.51 -13.47 7.09
C ASP A 28 -9.16 -13.17 6.44
N ASN A 29 -9.12 -12.26 5.48
CA ASN A 29 -7.90 -11.95 4.75
C ASN A 29 -7.93 -10.50 4.26
N TYR A 30 -6.88 -10.12 3.56
CA TYR A 30 -6.79 -8.84 2.85
C TYR A 30 -6.85 -9.09 1.36
N GLU A 31 -7.45 -8.16 0.65
CA GLU A 31 -7.46 -8.12 -0.82
C GLU A 31 -6.54 -7.01 -1.29
N LEU A 32 -5.72 -7.33 -2.28
CA LEU A 32 -4.84 -6.36 -2.94
C LEU A 32 -5.39 -6.10 -4.33
N TYR A 33 -5.69 -4.82 -4.61
CA TYR A 33 -6.19 -4.38 -5.92
C TYR A 33 -5.24 -3.38 -6.53
N MET A 34 -5.22 -3.34 -7.86
CA MET A 34 -4.62 -2.23 -8.61
C MET A 34 -5.65 -1.64 -9.55
N ARG A 35 -5.64 -0.31 -9.69
CA ARG A 35 -6.50 0.38 -10.64
C ARG A 35 -5.65 0.83 -11.82
N VAL A 36 -6.00 0.32 -13.00
CA VAL A 36 -5.36 0.68 -14.26
C VAL A 36 -6.44 1.27 -15.16
N GLY A 37 -6.32 2.55 -15.47
CA GLY A 37 -7.39 3.27 -16.15
C GLY A 37 -8.63 3.30 -15.28
N GLN A 38 -9.75 2.81 -15.82
CA GLN A 38 -11.00 2.72 -15.06
C GLN A 38 -11.22 1.31 -14.47
N GLU A 39 -10.28 0.41 -14.66
CA GLU A 39 -10.41 -0.97 -14.22
C GLU A 39 -9.72 -1.19 -12.89
N ARG A 40 -10.45 -1.80 -11.97
CA ARG A 40 -9.95 -2.18 -10.65
C ARG A 40 -9.79 -3.69 -10.65
N ARG A 41 -8.54 -4.15 -10.58
CA ARG A 41 -8.21 -5.56 -10.72
C ARG A 41 -7.77 -6.14 -9.39
N LEU A 42 -8.37 -7.26 -8.99
CA LEU A 42 -7.91 -8.02 -7.85
C LEU A 42 -6.60 -8.72 -8.24
N ILE A 43 -5.55 -8.45 -7.50
CA ILE A 43 -4.24 -9.04 -7.74
C ILE A 43 -4.12 -10.35 -6.99
N ASP A 44 -4.40 -10.35 -5.68
CA ASP A 44 -4.30 -11.55 -4.86
C ASP A 44 -4.93 -11.32 -3.48
N LEU A 45 -4.99 -12.40 -2.71
CA LEU A 45 -5.42 -12.39 -1.32
C LEU A 45 -4.22 -12.67 -0.44
N TYR A 46 -4.17 -12.04 0.74
CA TYR A 46 -3.03 -12.15 1.64
C TYR A 46 -3.48 -12.28 3.07
N ARG A 47 -2.61 -12.85 3.90
CA ARG A 47 -2.86 -12.97 5.33
C ARG A 47 -2.82 -11.60 6.00
N PRO A 48 -3.66 -11.40 7.04
CA PRO A 48 -3.71 -10.10 7.72
C PRO A 48 -2.37 -9.68 8.34
N ASP A 49 -1.61 -10.61 8.90
CA ASP A 49 -0.33 -10.29 9.53
C ASP A 49 0.69 -9.79 8.51
N PHE A 50 0.74 -10.40 7.32
CA PHE A 50 1.64 -9.95 6.27
C PHE A 50 1.27 -8.56 5.79
N MET A 51 -0.04 -8.32 5.59
CA MET A 51 -0.51 -7.01 5.12
C MET A 51 -0.37 -5.92 6.18
N ALA A 52 -0.50 -6.26 7.46
CA ALA A 52 -0.20 -5.31 8.53
C ALA A 52 1.26 -4.87 8.46
N SER A 53 2.18 -5.80 8.20
CA SER A 53 3.60 -5.49 8.03
C SER A 53 3.85 -4.62 6.81
N LEU A 54 3.14 -4.89 5.71
CA LEU A 54 3.26 -4.09 4.50
C LEU A 54 2.78 -2.65 4.74
N ILE A 55 1.64 -2.49 5.39
CA ILE A 55 1.11 -1.17 5.73
C ILE A 55 2.09 -0.44 6.66
N GLY A 56 2.62 -1.13 7.66
CA GLY A 56 3.62 -0.56 8.56
C GLY A 56 4.86 -0.08 7.84
N HIS A 57 5.32 -0.85 6.86
CA HIS A 57 6.46 -0.47 6.03
C HIS A 57 6.21 0.87 5.31
N PHE A 58 5.05 0.99 4.66
CA PHE A 58 4.73 2.23 3.94
C PHE A 58 4.50 3.41 4.88
N LYS A 59 3.87 3.18 6.01
CA LYS A 59 3.71 4.24 7.02
C LYS A 59 5.07 4.74 7.49
N PHE A 60 5.99 3.84 7.73
CA PHE A 60 7.33 4.20 8.20
C PHE A 60 8.07 5.06 7.17
N VAL A 61 8.11 4.61 5.91
CA VAL A 61 8.86 5.34 4.88
C VAL A 61 8.21 6.68 4.51
N ALA A 62 6.91 6.82 4.77
CA ALA A 62 6.20 8.08 4.50
C ALA A 62 6.11 8.99 5.72
N GLY A 63 6.78 8.63 6.82
CA GLY A 63 6.79 9.46 8.02
C GLY A 63 5.47 9.51 8.76
N MET A 64 4.62 8.49 8.59
CA MET A 64 3.34 8.38 9.28
C MET A 64 3.53 7.67 10.62
N MET A 65 2.52 7.76 11.49
CA MET A 65 2.58 7.12 12.81
C MET A 65 2.24 5.64 12.69
N VAL A 66 3.26 4.79 12.73
CA VAL A 66 3.11 3.35 12.50
C VAL A 66 2.20 2.69 13.55
N GLY A 67 2.35 3.08 14.81
CA GLY A 67 1.58 2.48 15.90
C GLY A 67 0.14 2.95 16.02
N GLU A 68 -0.23 4.05 15.35
CA GLU A 68 -1.60 4.56 15.43
C GLU A 68 -2.42 3.93 14.32
N LYS A 69 -3.40 3.12 14.70
CA LYS A 69 -4.18 2.31 13.75
C LYS A 69 -5.66 2.68 13.71
N ARG A 70 -6.08 3.64 14.53
CA ARG A 70 -7.49 4.02 14.61
C ARG A 70 -7.82 5.29 13.85
N ARG A 71 -6.84 6.15 13.65
CA ARG A 71 -7.04 7.43 12.97
C ARG A 71 -6.70 7.32 11.50
N SER A 72 -7.41 8.08 10.69
CA SER A 72 -7.03 8.27 9.30
C SER A 72 -5.74 9.06 9.24
N GLN A 73 -4.82 8.65 8.38
CA GLN A 73 -3.56 9.34 8.19
C GLN A 73 -3.29 9.54 6.71
N LEU A 74 -2.58 10.62 6.40
CA LEU A 74 -2.11 10.90 5.04
C LEU A 74 -0.60 11.01 5.09
N GLY A 75 0.05 10.56 4.02
CA GLY A 75 1.49 10.68 3.89
C GLY A 75 1.91 10.71 2.44
N SER A 76 3.18 10.99 2.22
CA SER A 76 3.76 10.98 0.88
C SER A 76 5.24 10.67 0.98
N CYS A 77 5.79 10.12 -0.08
CA CYS A 77 7.24 9.85 -0.13
C CYS A 77 7.68 9.66 -1.57
N ASP A 78 8.97 9.82 -1.79
CA ASP A 78 9.63 9.35 -3.00
C ASP A 78 10.16 7.97 -2.67
N TYR A 79 9.44 6.96 -3.13
CA TYR A 79 9.71 5.59 -2.75
C TYR A 79 10.88 5.03 -3.57
N ASP A 80 11.88 4.51 -2.88
CA ASP A 80 13.06 3.91 -3.50
C ASP A 80 12.75 2.44 -3.79
N CYS A 81 12.61 2.09 -5.07
CA CYS A 81 12.34 0.72 -5.51
C CYS A 81 13.63 -0.09 -5.72
N GLY A 82 14.79 0.52 -5.48
CA GLY A 82 16.07 -0.10 -5.78
C GLY A 82 16.58 0.30 -7.16
N ASP A 83 17.86 0.06 -7.41
CA ASP A 83 18.53 0.34 -8.69
C ASP A 83 18.35 1.79 -9.15
N GLY A 84 18.24 2.73 -8.21
CA GLY A 84 18.06 4.14 -8.53
C GLY A 84 16.68 4.52 -9.00
N GLN A 85 15.74 3.58 -9.03
CA GLN A 85 14.37 3.86 -9.44
C GLN A 85 13.59 4.43 -8.25
N ARG A 86 13.00 5.60 -8.44
CA ARG A 86 12.16 6.25 -7.43
C ARG A 86 10.80 6.54 -8.00
N VAL A 87 9.78 6.34 -7.18
CA VAL A 87 8.39 6.56 -7.56
C VAL A 87 7.75 7.40 -6.48
N SER A 88 7.13 8.52 -6.88
CA SER A 88 6.43 9.39 -5.93
C SER A 88 5.08 8.82 -5.58
N LEU A 89 4.81 8.70 -4.29
CA LEU A 89 3.60 8.08 -3.76
C LEU A 89 2.86 9.04 -2.83
N ARG A 90 1.53 8.98 -2.89
CA ARG A 90 0.65 9.49 -1.84
C ARG A 90 -0.03 8.32 -1.17
N LEU A 91 -0.12 8.39 0.15
CA LEU A 91 -0.65 7.28 0.94
C LEU A 91 -1.75 7.78 1.86
N SER A 92 -2.79 6.97 2.00
CA SER A 92 -3.80 7.19 3.02
C SER A 92 -4.12 5.88 3.71
N THR A 93 -4.29 5.94 5.03
CA THR A 93 -4.70 4.79 5.83
C THR A 93 -5.95 5.13 6.60
N VAL A 94 -6.80 4.13 6.79
CA VAL A 94 -8.03 4.25 7.58
C VAL A 94 -8.16 2.99 8.42
N GLY A 95 -8.39 3.16 9.72
CA GLY A 95 -8.61 2.02 10.60
C GLY A 95 -10.08 1.63 10.66
N ASP A 96 -10.36 0.34 10.83
CA ASP A 96 -11.72 -0.13 11.04
C ASP A 96 -11.95 -0.45 12.52
N TYR A 97 -13.19 -0.89 12.86
CA TYR A 97 -13.56 -1.18 14.24
C TYR A 97 -12.79 -2.37 14.84
N ARG A 98 -12.18 -3.20 14.01
CA ARG A 98 -11.38 -4.34 14.46
C ARG A 98 -9.93 -3.97 14.73
N GLY A 99 -9.53 -2.72 14.46
CA GLY A 99 -8.15 -2.30 14.54
C GLY A 99 -7.31 -2.67 13.33
N LEU A 100 -7.96 -3.06 12.23
CA LEU A 100 -7.28 -3.33 10.97
C LEU A 100 -7.31 -2.08 10.10
N GLU A 101 -6.19 -1.83 9.41
CA GLU A 101 -6.08 -0.66 8.54
C GLU A 101 -6.27 -1.06 7.09
N SER A 102 -6.89 -0.17 6.31
CA SER A 102 -6.81 -0.19 4.87
C SER A 102 -5.75 0.81 4.43
N LEU A 103 -5.17 0.58 3.26
CA LEU A 103 -4.16 1.47 2.69
C LEU A 103 -4.52 1.73 1.24
N VAL A 104 -4.46 3.00 0.84
CA VAL A 104 -4.54 3.38 -0.57
C VAL A 104 -3.25 4.09 -0.91
N ILE A 105 -2.60 3.62 -1.98
CA ILE A 105 -1.38 4.24 -2.50
C ILE A 105 -1.73 4.81 -3.87
N ARG A 106 -1.55 6.12 -4.04
CA ARG A 106 -1.66 6.76 -5.34
C ARG A 106 -0.28 6.95 -5.92
N ILE A 107 -0.09 6.49 -7.15
CA ILE A 107 1.18 6.62 -7.85
C ILE A 107 1.13 7.90 -8.67
N LEU A 108 2.09 8.80 -8.43
CA LEU A 108 2.19 10.06 -9.14
C LEU A 108 3.15 9.87 -10.30
N HIS A 109 2.60 9.92 -11.49
CA HIS A 109 3.39 9.76 -12.73
C HIS A 109 3.93 11.07 -13.25
#